data_aeeb7c0454e3414a0bb65bd80a126aac
#
_entry.id   aeeb7c0454e3414a0bb65bd80a126aac
#
_cell.length_a   1.000
_cell.length_b   1.000
_cell.length_c   1.000
_cell.angle_alpha   90.00
_cell.angle_beta   90.00
_cell.angle_gamma   90.00
#
_symmetry.space_group_name_H-M   'P 1'
#
loop_
_entity.id
_entity.type
_entity.pdbx_description
1 polymer ?
#
loop_
_entity_poly.entity_id
_entity_poly.type
_entity_poly.pdbx_seq_one_letter_code
_entity_poly.pdbx_strand_id
1 'polypeptide(L)'
;MNSSRHVFDALRGYETWITVSGQQERSLYGLTGGAPGAGHGSAGSRSGGLVNATVTDTQDPEGSGRVKVTFPWLSDEYASDWARTAQAAGTGGGEPYIPEVGDEVVVGFELGRLDRPYVLGGLYNGQDRPSGGGSVDPTSGAVDRRAFASKGGHRLELLDSAGGAQGVRLRTGDGKLTIDLDQSGTAVTIGSDGAVRITAKEKVSITASGGVSVAAEHGALELSGDSVSVTARQGVRVDGGQGAVRLATGGALDVQGATVTVDGTQRTELKGGTTLSVDAPLVKIN
;
A
#
# COMPACT_ATOMS: atom_id res chain seq x y z
N MET A 1 46.53 -14.07 29.05
CA MET A 1 46.56 -15.47 29.49
C MET A 1 45.57 -16.21 28.62
N ASN A 2 46.03 -17.11 27.75
CA ASN A 2 45.15 -17.75 26.75
C ASN A 2 44.67 -19.14 27.18
N SER A 3 45.45 -19.83 27.98
CA SER A 3 45.05 -21.10 28.58
C SER A 3 45.93 -21.41 29.79
N SER A 4 45.38 -22.15 30.74
CA SER A 4 46.13 -22.77 31.81
C SER A 4 45.80 -24.27 31.85
N ARG A 5 46.81 -25.08 32.07
CA ARG A 5 46.70 -26.53 32.28
C ARG A 5 47.29 -26.86 33.64
N HIS A 6 46.50 -27.50 34.45
CA HIS A 6 46.93 -27.99 35.77
C HIS A 6 47.17 -29.50 35.70
N VAL A 7 48.32 -29.94 36.11
CA VAL A 7 48.70 -31.36 36.13
C VAL A 7 49.18 -31.70 37.51
N PHE A 8 48.67 -32.77 38.08
CA PHE A 8 49.17 -33.38 39.31
C PHE A 8 49.87 -34.70 38.97
N ASP A 9 51.15 -34.79 39.30
CA ASP A 9 51.93 -36.00 39.17
C ASP A 9 52.42 -36.44 40.57
N ALA A 10 52.26 -37.72 40.90
CA ALA A 10 52.57 -38.23 42.19
C ALA A 10 54.09 -38.13 42.53
N LEU A 11 54.93 -37.98 41.54
CA LEU A 11 56.42 -37.87 41.72
C LEU A 11 56.88 -36.42 41.64
N ARG A 12 56.17 -35.55 40.88
CA ARG A 12 56.58 -34.16 40.60
C ARG A 12 55.73 -33.12 41.28
N GLY A 13 54.62 -33.54 41.91
CA GLY A 13 53.70 -32.62 42.54
C GLY A 13 52.71 -31.93 41.58
N TYR A 14 52.24 -30.77 41.97
CA TYR A 14 51.29 -29.99 41.20
C TYR A 14 52.02 -28.98 40.34
N GLU A 15 51.77 -29.06 39.05
CA GLU A 15 52.32 -28.12 38.05
C GLU A 15 51.21 -27.38 37.32
N THR A 16 51.38 -26.09 37.15
CA THR A 16 50.50 -25.25 36.35
C THR A 16 51.24 -24.72 35.11
N TRP A 17 50.75 -25.13 33.97
CA TRP A 17 51.26 -24.63 32.69
C TRP A 17 50.38 -23.48 32.25
N ILE A 18 50.98 -22.31 31.96
CA ILE A 18 50.30 -21.12 31.46
C ILE A 18 50.80 -20.82 30.06
N THR A 19 49.89 -20.78 29.11
CA THR A 19 50.20 -20.32 27.76
C THR A 19 49.82 -18.84 27.63
N VAL A 20 50.79 -18.00 27.37
CA VAL A 20 50.65 -16.58 27.09
C VAL A 20 51.07 -16.32 25.66
N SER A 21 50.16 -15.98 24.77
CA SER A 21 50.50 -15.51 23.44
C SER A 21 50.30 -13.99 23.38
N GLY A 22 51.28 -13.26 22.92
CA GLY A 22 51.23 -11.80 22.72
C GLY A 22 50.47 -11.36 21.47
N GLN A 23 49.95 -12.31 20.69
CA GLN A 23 49.16 -12.02 19.49
C GLN A 23 47.68 -12.05 19.83
N GLN A 24 47.09 -10.88 20.11
CA GLN A 24 45.67 -10.67 19.90
C GLN A 24 45.43 -10.53 18.40
N GLU A 25 44.71 -11.48 17.80
CA GLU A 25 44.23 -11.29 16.46
C GLU A 25 43.22 -10.12 16.47
N ARG A 26 43.68 -8.98 15.96
CA ARG A 26 42.84 -7.75 15.80
C ARG A 26 42.25 -7.64 14.41
N SER A 27 42.31 -8.69 13.61
CA SER A 27 41.62 -8.70 12.31
C SER A 27 40.12 -8.85 12.52
N LEU A 28 39.33 -8.25 11.63
CA LEU A 28 37.86 -8.42 11.62
C LEU A 28 37.50 -9.91 11.54
N TYR A 29 38.28 -10.71 10.83
CA TYR A 29 38.14 -12.16 10.73
C TYR A 29 38.42 -12.88 12.05
N GLY A 30 39.42 -12.48 12.83
CA GLY A 30 39.70 -13.03 14.16
C GLY A 30 38.68 -12.62 15.21
N LEU A 31 38.02 -11.46 15.04
CA LEU A 31 36.93 -11.00 15.90
C LEU A 31 35.59 -11.66 15.58
N THR A 32 35.33 -12.04 14.32
CA THR A 32 34.08 -12.63 13.85
C THR A 32 34.16 -14.13 13.53
N GLY A 33 35.37 -14.63 13.16
CA GLY A 33 35.64 -16.03 12.90
C GLY A 33 36.35 -16.68 14.08
N GLY A 34 35.81 -17.77 14.62
CA GLY A 34 36.52 -18.55 15.63
C GLY A 34 37.84 -19.04 15.06
N ALA A 35 38.97 -18.74 15.72
CA ALA A 35 40.28 -19.20 15.34
C ALA A 35 40.30 -20.74 15.17
N PRO A 36 40.84 -21.30 14.05
CA PRO A 36 41.03 -22.73 13.93
C PRO A 36 42.24 -23.14 14.81
N GLY A 37 41.98 -23.71 15.97
CA GLY A 37 43.06 -24.27 16.78
C GLY A 37 42.92 -24.27 18.29
N ALA A 38 41.74 -24.18 18.88
CA ALA A 38 41.58 -24.44 20.31
C ALA A 38 40.75 -25.70 20.52
N GLY A 39 41.38 -26.75 21.04
CA GLY A 39 40.80 -28.05 21.31
C GLY A 39 39.61 -28.00 22.25
N HIS A 40 38.75 -28.94 22.05
CA HIS A 40 37.71 -29.50 22.91
C HIS A 40 37.53 -28.85 24.29
N GLY A 41 36.72 -27.82 24.37
CA GLY A 41 36.32 -27.19 25.61
C GLY A 41 35.12 -26.32 25.42
N SER A 42 33.93 -26.81 25.83
CA SER A 42 32.62 -26.17 25.92
C SER A 42 32.20 -25.37 24.69
N ALA A 43 31.35 -26.00 23.92
CA ALA A 43 30.57 -25.38 22.89
C ALA A 43 29.59 -24.33 23.52
N GLY A 44 30.11 -23.14 23.76
CA GLY A 44 29.30 -21.95 23.70
C GLY A 44 28.90 -21.84 22.24
N SER A 45 27.71 -22.26 21.93
CA SER A 45 27.13 -22.22 20.60
C SER A 45 27.20 -20.81 20.05
N ARG A 46 28.26 -20.48 19.31
CA ARG A 46 28.27 -19.32 18.45
C ARG A 46 27.37 -19.66 17.29
N SER A 47 26.11 -19.32 17.39
CA SER A 47 25.19 -19.32 16.26
C SER A 47 25.63 -18.16 15.35
N GLY A 48 26.68 -18.36 14.60
CA GLY A 48 27.18 -17.38 13.63
C GLY A 48 26.36 -17.32 12.34
N GLY A 49 25.21 -18.00 12.30
CA GLY A 49 24.33 -18.10 11.16
C GLY A 49 22.98 -17.42 11.34
N LEU A 50 22.18 -17.53 10.30
CA LEU A 50 20.76 -17.18 10.33
C LEU A 50 19.97 -18.37 10.83
N VAL A 51 18.92 -18.12 11.58
CA VAL A 51 18.00 -19.14 12.08
C VAL A 51 16.56 -18.71 11.81
N ASN A 52 15.67 -19.67 11.69
CA ASN A 52 14.24 -19.39 11.69
C ASN A 52 13.70 -19.34 13.12
N ALA A 53 12.70 -18.51 13.29
CA ALA A 53 12.00 -18.31 14.55
C ALA A 53 10.52 -18.01 14.27
N THR A 54 9.68 -18.13 15.29
CA THR A 54 8.26 -17.76 15.20
C THR A 54 7.99 -16.57 16.09
N VAL A 55 7.28 -15.58 15.57
CA VAL A 55 6.87 -14.40 16.34
C VAL A 55 5.83 -14.77 17.38
N THR A 56 6.03 -14.36 18.64
CA THR A 56 5.14 -14.66 19.75
C THR A 56 4.50 -13.45 20.38
N ASP A 57 5.10 -12.27 20.24
CA ASP A 57 4.58 -11.04 20.84
C ASP A 57 5.00 -9.83 19.99
N THR A 58 4.05 -8.94 19.74
CA THR A 58 4.23 -7.68 18.99
C THR A 58 3.88 -6.45 19.83
N GLN A 59 3.53 -6.63 21.12
CA GLN A 59 3.12 -5.55 22.01
C GLN A 59 4.35 -4.84 22.61
N ASP A 60 5.22 -4.32 21.77
CA ASP A 60 6.43 -3.61 22.19
C ASP A 60 6.10 -2.40 23.07
N PRO A 61 6.52 -2.37 24.35
CA PRO A 61 6.20 -1.28 25.28
C PRO A 61 6.80 0.07 24.89
N GLU A 62 7.84 0.08 24.04
CA GLU A 62 8.44 1.32 23.54
C GLU A 62 7.85 1.78 22.22
N GLY A 63 6.96 0.98 21.58
CA GLY A 63 6.36 1.33 20.30
C GLY A 63 7.37 1.44 19.16
N SER A 64 8.53 0.77 19.27
CA SER A 64 9.64 0.82 18.32
C SER A 64 9.53 -0.23 17.21
N GLY A 65 8.45 -1.01 17.16
CA GLY A 65 8.23 -2.07 16.18
C GLY A 65 9.10 -3.32 16.41
N ARG A 66 9.52 -3.56 17.65
CA ARG A 66 10.20 -4.78 18.07
C ARG A 66 9.21 -5.90 18.29
N VAL A 67 9.69 -7.13 18.19
CA VAL A 67 8.88 -8.34 18.41
C VAL A 67 9.62 -9.31 19.32
N LYS A 68 8.89 -10.22 19.98
CA LYS A 68 9.50 -11.38 20.61
C LYS A 68 9.34 -12.59 19.72
N VAL A 69 10.34 -13.46 19.74
CA VAL A 69 10.37 -14.67 18.93
C VAL A 69 10.74 -15.89 19.75
N THR A 70 10.19 -17.04 19.40
CA THR A 70 10.64 -18.36 19.88
C THR A 70 11.48 -19.04 18.83
N PHE A 71 12.41 -19.86 19.29
CA PHE A 71 13.31 -20.62 18.44
C PHE A 71 13.00 -22.11 18.55
N PRO A 72 12.36 -22.74 17.54
CA PRO A 72 11.96 -24.16 17.58
C PRO A 72 13.11 -25.14 17.89
N TRP A 73 14.32 -24.76 17.50
CA TRP A 73 15.53 -25.55 17.74
C TRP A 73 16.08 -25.43 19.17
N LEU A 74 15.65 -24.45 19.94
CA LEU A 74 16.11 -24.19 21.31
C LEU A 74 15.11 -24.67 22.35
N SER A 75 13.88 -24.17 22.31
CA SER A 75 12.80 -24.52 23.23
C SER A 75 11.49 -23.91 22.79
N ASP A 76 10.39 -24.62 22.97
CA ASP A 76 9.04 -24.10 22.70
C ASP A 76 8.57 -23.09 23.76
N GLU A 77 9.18 -23.09 24.95
CA GLU A 77 8.81 -22.20 26.06
C GLU A 77 9.66 -20.94 26.15
N TYR A 78 10.81 -20.91 25.48
CA TYR A 78 11.74 -19.77 25.55
C TYR A 78 11.39 -18.73 24.48
N ALA A 79 10.95 -17.55 24.92
CA ALA A 79 10.82 -16.38 24.07
C ALA A 79 12.04 -15.47 24.22
N SER A 80 12.49 -14.86 23.14
CA SER A 80 13.56 -13.86 23.17
C SER A 80 13.15 -12.62 23.97
N ASP A 81 14.11 -11.80 24.32
CA ASP A 81 13.84 -10.39 24.63
C ASP A 81 13.38 -9.64 23.34
N TRP A 82 12.99 -8.38 23.46
CA TRP A 82 12.51 -7.56 22.34
C TRP A 82 13.55 -7.43 21.24
N ALA A 83 13.32 -8.11 20.12
CA ALA A 83 14.15 -8.11 18.95
C ALA A 83 13.76 -6.97 18.02
N ARG A 84 14.73 -6.19 17.52
CA ARG A 84 14.48 -5.18 16.49
C ARG A 84 14.20 -5.85 15.16
N THR A 85 13.26 -5.29 14.40
CA THR A 85 12.94 -5.72 13.04
C THR A 85 13.67 -4.86 12.00
N ALA A 86 14.27 -5.49 11.01
CA ALA A 86 14.87 -4.77 9.88
C ALA A 86 13.77 -4.12 9.03
N GLN A 87 13.95 -2.86 8.70
CA GLN A 87 12.99 -2.06 7.93
C GLN A 87 13.63 -1.52 6.66
N ALA A 88 12.82 -1.14 5.68
CA ALA A 88 13.28 -0.54 4.42
C ALA A 88 13.88 0.87 4.62
N ALA A 89 13.52 1.56 5.70
CA ALA A 89 14.02 2.88 6.05
C ALA A 89 14.33 2.96 7.55
N GLY A 90 15.08 4.00 7.94
CA GLY A 90 15.45 4.27 9.34
C GLY A 90 14.91 5.61 9.82
N THR A 91 15.79 6.42 10.44
CA THR A 91 15.41 7.69 11.05
C THR A 91 14.72 8.65 10.08
N GLY A 92 13.55 9.13 10.47
CA GLY A 92 12.82 10.19 9.75
C GLY A 92 11.99 9.73 8.55
N GLY A 93 11.89 8.44 8.28
CA GLY A 93 11.05 7.95 7.18
C GLY A 93 10.57 6.52 7.35
N GLY A 94 9.40 6.25 6.78
CA GLY A 94 8.77 4.94 6.73
C GLY A 94 8.01 4.56 8.00
N GLU A 95 6.98 3.77 7.78
CA GLU A 95 6.27 3.06 8.84
C GLU A 95 6.86 1.65 8.96
N PRO A 96 6.93 1.06 10.18
CA PRO A 96 7.46 -0.27 10.34
C PRO A 96 6.50 -1.32 9.74
N TYR A 97 7.05 -2.22 8.91
CA TYR A 97 6.33 -3.41 8.46
C TYR A 97 6.63 -4.54 9.46
N ILE A 98 5.79 -4.66 10.46
CA ILE A 98 5.98 -5.59 11.60
C ILE A 98 5.37 -6.95 11.25
N PRO A 99 6.10 -8.06 11.43
CA PRO A 99 5.50 -9.39 11.31
C PRO A 99 4.48 -9.62 12.43
N GLU A 100 3.47 -10.43 12.15
CA GLU A 100 2.42 -10.76 13.11
C GLU A 100 2.77 -11.96 13.98
N VAL A 101 2.06 -12.10 15.11
CA VAL A 101 2.18 -13.29 15.96
C VAL A 101 1.81 -14.53 15.13
N GLY A 102 2.69 -15.52 15.18
CA GLY A 102 2.60 -16.75 14.40
C GLY A 102 3.41 -16.76 13.11
N ASP A 103 3.86 -15.59 12.62
CA ASP A 103 4.69 -15.53 11.41
C ASP A 103 6.05 -16.20 11.65
N GLU A 104 6.50 -16.99 10.67
CA GLU A 104 7.87 -17.48 10.60
C GLU A 104 8.79 -16.38 10.08
N VAL A 105 9.90 -16.16 10.76
CA VAL A 105 10.85 -15.09 10.45
C VAL A 105 12.29 -15.62 10.44
N VAL A 106 13.13 -14.98 9.63
CA VAL A 106 14.58 -15.20 9.68
C VAL A 106 15.22 -14.25 10.68
N VAL A 107 16.03 -14.79 11.57
CA VAL A 107 16.69 -14.06 12.66
C VAL A 107 18.21 -14.18 12.52
N GLY A 108 18.89 -13.05 12.62
CA GLY A 108 20.34 -12.95 12.80
C GLY A 108 20.68 -12.49 14.21
N PHE A 109 21.93 -12.74 14.65
CA PHE A 109 22.40 -12.38 15.97
C PHE A 109 23.58 -11.41 15.89
N GLU A 110 23.51 -10.31 16.63
CA GLU A 110 24.57 -9.30 16.67
C GLU A 110 25.90 -9.93 17.14
N LEU A 111 26.89 -10.01 16.27
CA LEU A 111 28.19 -10.64 16.54
C LEU A 111 28.08 -12.06 17.11
N GLY A 112 27.05 -12.81 16.74
CA GLY A 112 26.78 -14.17 17.22
C GLY A 112 26.23 -14.26 18.65
N ARG A 113 25.74 -13.14 19.22
CA ARG A 113 25.19 -13.08 20.58
C ARG A 113 23.70 -13.43 20.56
N LEU A 114 23.34 -14.56 21.14
CA LEU A 114 21.95 -15.04 21.19
C LEU A 114 21.01 -14.12 21.98
N ASP A 115 21.54 -13.28 22.87
CA ASP A 115 20.78 -12.28 23.62
C ASP A 115 20.50 -11.00 22.84
N ARG A 116 20.96 -10.91 21.56
CA ARG A 116 20.76 -9.75 20.69
C ARG A 116 20.27 -10.16 19.30
N PRO A 117 19.02 -10.65 19.21
CA PRO A 117 18.44 -11.03 17.93
C PRO A 117 18.00 -9.82 17.11
N TYR A 118 18.09 -9.95 15.80
CA TYR A 118 17.48 -9.06 14.80
C TYR A 118 16.59 -9.87 13.87
N VAL A 119 15.34 -9.51 13.74
CA VAL A 119 14.44 -10.06 12.74
C VAL A 119 14.74 -9.38 11.39
N LEU A 120 15.13 -10.17 10.40
CA LEU A 120 15.56 -9.67 9.09
C LEU A 120 14.43 -9.69 8.06
N GLY A 121 13.39 -10.51 8.24
CA GLY A 121 12.24 -10.60 7.36
C GLY A 121 11.39 -11.83 7.64
N GLY A 122 10.21 -11.88 7.03
CA GLY A 122 9.33 -13.04 7.06
C GLY A 122 9.80 -14.15 6.13
N LEU A 123 9.44 -15.38 6.45
CA LEU A 123 9.66 -16.56 5.63
C LEU A 123 8.33 -17.19 5.24
N TYR A 124 8.21 -17.59 3.99
CA TYR A 124 7.14 -18.50 3.57
C TYR A 124 7.63 -19.93 3.66
N ASN A 125 6.75 -20.83 4.02
CA ASN A 125 7.04 -22.26 4.19
C ASN A 125 5.98 -23.11 3.48
N GLY A 126 5.98 -24.44 3.72
CA GLY A 126 5.02 -25.36 3.10
C GLY A 126 3.57 -25.14 3.54
N GLN A 127 3.34 -24.52 4.71
CA GLN A 127 2.02 -24.25 5.26
C GLN A 127 1.62 -22.78 5.01
N ASP A 128 2.53 -21.83 5.27
CA ASP A 128 2.29 -20.40 5.12
C ASP A 128 2.75 -19.97 3.73
N ARG A 129 1.79 -19.61 2.89
CA ARG A 129 2.02 -19.23 1.50
C ARG A 129 1.70 -17.75 1.27
N PRO A 130 2.33 -17.11 0.28
CA PRO A 130 1.96 -15.75 -0.10
C PRO A 130 0.46 -15.67 -0.42
N SER A 131 -0.24 -14.73 0.21
CA SER A 131 -1.64 -14.49 -0.05
C SER A 131 -1.84 -13.93 -1.47
N GLY A 132 -2.68 -14.53 -2.30
CA GLY A 132 -3.07 -13.96 -3.59
C GLY A 132 -2.58 -14.68 -4.84
N GLY A 133 -2.13 -15.93 -4.72
CA GLY A 133 -1.76 -16.78 -5.84
C GLY A 133 -0.37 -16.49 -6.42
N GLY A 134 0.00 -17.17 -7.48
CA GLY A 134 1.33 -17.10 -8.07
C GLY A 134 1.75 -15.71 -8.47
N SER A 135 2.94 -15.33 -8.05
CA SER A 135 3.62 -14.10 -8.50
C SER A 135 4.57 -14.38 -9.67
N VAL A 136 4.67 -15.64 -10.05
CA VAL A 136 5.59 -16.15 -11.08
C VAL A 136 4.79 -16.92 -12.11
N ASP A 137 5.01 -16.65 -13.37
CA ASP A 137 4.49 -17.43 -14.48
C ASP A 137 5.09 -18.84 -14.44
N PRO A 138 4.26 -19.91 -14.34
CA PRO A 138 4.76 -21.26 -14.17
C PRO A 138 5.45 -21.83 -15.44
N THR A 139 5.26 -21.21 -16.59
CA THR A 139 5.81 -21.66 -17.86
C THR A 139 7.16 -21.00 -18.15
N SER A 140 7.24 -19.69 -17.99
CA SER A 140 8.43 -18.90 -18.31
C SER A 140 9.35 -18.69 -17.10
N GLY A 141 8.85 -18.81 -15.87
CA GLY A 141 9.56 -18.44 -14.65
C GLY A 141 9.65 -16.93 -14.43
N ALA A 142 8.99 -16.10 -15.23
CA ALA A 142 8.97 -14.66 -15.08
C ALA A 142 8.19 -14.24 -13.83
N VAL A 143 8.65 -13.19 -13.16
CA VAL A 143 7.93 -12.60 -12.03
C VAL A 143 6.91 -11.60 -12.57
N ASP A 144 5.65 -12.02 -12.64
CA ASP A 144 4.54 -11.25 -13.20
C ASP A 144 3.93 -10.24 -12.24
N ARG A 145 4.18 -10.40 -10.95
CA ARG A 145 3.58 -9.55 -9.94
C ARG A 145 4.46 -9.42 -8.70
N ARG A 146 4.55 -8.20 -8.19
CA ARG A 146 5.10 -7.87 -6.88
C ARG A 146 4.03 -7.17 -6.08
N ALA A 147 3.89 -7.52 -4.78
CA ALA A 147 2.83 -6.95 -3.97
C ALA A 147 3.26 -6.70 -2.53
N PHE A 148 2.77 -5.60 -1.97
CA PHE A 148 2.65 -5.42 -0.52
C PHE A 148 1.22 -5.76 -0.13
N ALA A 149 1.04 -6.67 0.81
CA ALA A 149 -0.27 -7.14 1.22
C ALA A 149 -0.37 -7.15 2.75
N SER A 150 -1.49 -6.68 3.29
CA SER A 150 -1.84 -6.86 4.69
C SER A 150 -2.55 -8.20 4.89
N LYS A 151 -2.64 -8.67 6.13
CA LYS A 151 -3.39 -9.88 6.50
C LYS A 151 -4.88 -9.77 6.17
N GLY A 152 -5.45 -8.56 6.22
CA GLY A 152 -6.81 -8.28 5.78
C GLY A 152 -7.00 -8.30 4.26
N GLY A 153 -5.95 -8.59 3.48
CA GLY A 153 -6.01 -8.72 2.03
C GLY A 153 -5.92 -7.41 1.25
N HIS A 154 -5.73 -6.26 1.91
CA HIS A 154 -5.46 -4.99 1.24
C HIS A 154 -4.13 -5.05 0.51
N ARG A 155 -4.04 -4.51 -0.72
CA ARG A 155 -2.86 -4.69 -1.57
C ARG A 155 -2.47 -3.46 -2.36
N LEU A 156 -1.14 -3.28 -2.47
CA LEU A 156 -0.49 -2.52 -3.53
C LEU A 156 0.23 -3.53 -4.43
N GLU A 157 -0.14 -3.60 -5.69
CA GLU A 157 0.39 -4.56 -6.66
C GLU A 157 1.10 -3.82 -7.81
N LEU A 158 2.27 -4.30 -8.17
CA LEU A 158 2.99 -3.96 -9.40
C LEU A 158 2.83 -5.16 -10.34
N LEU A 159 2.25 -4.93 -11.50
CA LEU A 159 1.84 -5.94 -12.47
C LEU A 159 2.73 -5.85 -13.71
N ASP A 160 3.40 -6.96 -14.05
CA ASP A 160 4.37 -7.04 -15.14
C ASP A 160 4.10 -8.25 -16.06
N SER A 161 2.85 -8.74 -16.15
CA SER A 161 2.54 -9.96 -16.89
C SER A 161 2.67 -9.75 -18.40
N ALA A 162 3.51 -10.55 -19.05
CA ALA A 162 3.67 -10.53 -20.50
C ALA A 162 2.39 -11.06 -21.19
N GLY A 163 1.65 -10.16 -21.85
CA GLY A 163 0.36 -10.48 -22.49
C GLY A 163 -0.84 -10.50 -21.53
N GLY A 164 -0.65 -10.07 -20.29
CA GLY A 164 -1.68 -9.91 -19.27
C GLY A 164 -1.72 -8.50 -18.68
N ALA A 165 -2.07 -8.40 -17.41
CA ALA A 165 -2.15 -7.12 -16.73
C ALA A 165 -0.76 -6.51 -16.51
N GLN A 166 -0.62 -5.24 -16.89
CA GLN A 166 0.58 -4.43 -16.67
C GLN A 166 0.18 -3.10 -16.04
N GLY A 167 0.89 -2.69 -14.98
CA GLY A 167 0.61 -1.44 -14.31
C GLY A 167 0.65 -1.51 -12.79
N VAL A 168 -0.12 -0.65 -12.13
CA VAL A 168 -0.17 -0.54 -10.67
C VAL A 168 -1.62 -0.63 -10.21
N ARG A 169 -1.87 -1.43 -9.19
CA ARG A 169 -3.20 -1.60 -8.62
C ARG A 169 -3.18 -1.45 -7.11
N LEU A 170 -4.09 -0.64 -6.58
CA LEU A 170 -4.48 -0.60 -5.18
C LEU A 170 -5.84 -1.24 -5.02
N ARG A 171 -6.01 -2.12 -4.03
CA ARG A 171 -7.33 -2.69 -3.75
C ARG A 171 -7.52 -3.05 -2.29
N THR A 172 -8.75 -3.00 -1.84
CA THR A 172 -9.15 -3.52 -0.53
C THR A 172 -9.27 -5.04 -0.55
N GLY A 173 -9.18 -5.67 0.62
CA GLY A 173 -9.22 -7.12 0.75
C GLY A 173 -10.52 -7.75 0.27
N ASP A 174 -11.65 -7.05 0.41
CA ASP A 174 -12.96 -7.43 -0.09
C ASP A 174 -13.18 -7.14 -1.59
N GLY A 175 -12.22 -6.48 -2.23
CA GLY A 175 -12.25 -6.14 -3.65
C GLY A 175 -13.20 -5.02 -4.06
N LYS A 176 -13.90 -4.39 -3.11
CA LYS A 176 -14.94 -3.38 -3.40
C LYS A 176 -14.40 -2.01 -3.76
N LEU A 177 -13.16 -1.73 -3.37
CA LEU A 177 -12.48 -0.47 -3.69
C LEU A 177 -11.21 -0.77 -4.47
N THR A 178 -11.06 -0.14 -5.63
CA THR A 178 -9.90 -0.31 -6.51
C THR A 178 -9.44 1.01 -7.08
N ILE A 179 -8.13 1.17 -7.25
CA ILE A 179 -7.50 2.16 -8.12
C ILE A 179 -6.55 1.38 -9.03
N ASP A 180 -6.78 1.44 -10.32
CA ASP A 180 -6.04 0.70 -11.33
C ASP A 180 -5.38 1.67 -12.31
N LEU A 181 -4.06 1.60 -12.43
CA LEU A 181 -3.26 2.27 -13.44
C LEU A 181 -2.89 1.22 -14.49
N ASP A 182 -3.73 1.06 -15.50
CA ASP A 182 -3.54 0.09 -16.57
C ASP A 182 -2.61 0.67 -17.66
N GLN A 183 -1.41 0.11 -17.75
CA GLN A 183 -0.44 0.49 -18.75
C GLN A 183 -0.88 0.08 -20.16
N SER A 184 -1.46 -1.11 -20.31
CA SER A 184 -1.84 -1.66 -21.61
C SER A 184 -2.98 -0.86 -22.25
N GLY A 185 -3.96 -0.47 -21.45
CA GLY A 185 -5.08 0.38 -21.86
C GLY A 185 -4.79 1.88 -21.77
N THR A 186 -3.66 2.28 -21.20
CA THR A 186 -3.33 3.69 -20.89
C THR A 186 -4.48 4.37 -20.14
N ALA A 187 -4.99 3.68 -19.11
CA ALA A 187 -6.20 4.09 -18.40
C ALA A 187 -5.98 4.16 -16.88
N VAL A 188 -6.67 5.10 -16.24
CA VAL A 188 -6.81 5.15 -14.79
C VAL A 188 -8.26 4.88 -14.44
N THR A 189 -8.51 3.86 -13.63
CA THR A 189 -9.84 3.48 -13.19
C THR A 189 -9.94 3.56 -11.67
N ILE A 190 -10.97 4.23 -11.17
CA ILE A 190 -11.34 4.24 -9.75
C ILE A 190 -12.68 3.55 -9.63
N GLY A 191 -12.69 2.38 -8.98
CA GLY A 191 -13.88 1.56 -8.75
C GLY A 191 -14.28 1.55 -7.28
N SER A 192 -15.58 1.70 -7.02
CA SER A 192 -16.15 1.63 -5.68
C SER A 192 -17.55 1.06 -5.74
N ASP A 193 -17.83 0.01 -4.94
CA ASP A 193 -19.21 -0.48 -4.73
C ASP A 193 -20.05 0.46 -3.86
N GLY A 194 -19.42 1.49 -3.29
CA GLY A 194 -20.05 2.50 -2.45
C GLY A 194 -19.93 3.90 -3.07
N ALA A 195 -19.35 4.83 -2.35
CA ALA A 195 -19.22 6.22 -2.76
C ALA A 195 -17.78 6.61 -3.08
N VAL A 196 -17.59 7.43 -4.09
CA VAL A 196 -16.38 8.18 -4.35
C VAL A 196 -16.60 9.64 -3.97
N ARG A 197 -15.74 10.21 -3.11
CA ARG A 197 -15.82 11.63 -2.71
C ARG A 197 -14.52 12.34 -3.09
N ILE A 198 -14.67 13.44 -3.82
CA ILE A 198 -13.54 14.31 -4.21
C ILE A 198 -13.78 15.67 -3.54
N THR A 199 -12.92 16.08 -2.63
CA THR A 199 -13.00 17.34 -1.90
C THR A 199 -11.70 18.10 -2.06
N ALA A 200 -11.79 19.36 -2.45
CA ALA A 200 -10.65 20.27 -2.52
C ALA A 200 -10.98 21.58 -1.81
N LYS A 201 -9.99 22.19 -1.15
CA LYS A 201 -10.14 23.50 -0.50
C LYS A 201 -10.23 24.65 -1.52
N GLU A 202 -9.60 24.50 -2.67
CA GLU A 202 -9.54 25.57 -3.67
C GLU A 202 -10.32 25.20 -4.94
N LYS A 203 -9.89 24.19 -5.69
CA LYS A 203 -10.45 23.91 -7.00
C LYS A 203 -10.32 22.44 -7.39
N VAL A 204 -11.35 21.89 -8.03
CA VAL A 204 -11.28 20.66 -8.81
C VAL A 204 -11.38 21.04 -10.30
N SER A 205 -10.46 20.55 -11.12
CA SER A 205 -10.43 20.80 -12.57
C SER A 205 -10.43 19.47 -13.30
N ILE A 206 -11.36 19.31 -14.25
CA ILE A 206 -11.44 18.13 -15.10
C ILE A 206 -11.31 18.61 -16.54
N THR A 207 -10.27 18.15 -17.24
CA THR A 207 -9.98 18.54 -18.61
C THR A 207 -9.65 17.30 -19.45
N ALA A 208 -10.27 17.17 -20.59
CA ALA A 208 -9.99 16.11 -21.55
C ALA A 208 -9.99 16.68 -22.97
N SER A 209 -9.07 16.22 -23.82
CA SER A 209 -9.00 16.61 -25.22
C SER A 209 -10.10 15.97 -26.08
N GLY A 210 -10.52 14.76 -25.72
CA GLY A 210 -11.51 14.00 -26.48
C GLY A 210 -12.96 14.20 -26.00
N GLY A 211 -13.17 14.39 -24.69
CA GLY A 211 -14.50 14.60 -24.13
C GLY A 211 -14.57 14.23 -22.63
N VAL A 212 -15.59 14.73 -21.98
CA VAL A 212 -15.94 14.39 -20.58
C VAL A 212 -17.38 13.91 -20.57
N SER A 213 -17.62 12.75 -19.97
CA SER A 213 -18.97 12.22 -19.77
C SER A 213 -19.25 12.14 -18.28
N VAL A 214 -20.40 12.66 -17.85
CA VAL A 214 -20.90 12.55 -16.49
C VAL A 214 -22.32 12.00 -16.55
N ALA A 215 -22.56 10.85 -15.96
CA ALA A 215 -23.86 10.18 -15.98
C ALA A 215 -24.25 9.71 -14.57
N ALA A 216 -25.49 9.89 -14.20
CA ALA A 216 -26.15 9.25 -13.06
C ALA A 216 -27.19 8.28 -13.63
N GLU A 217 -26.91 6.97 -13.61
CA GLU A 217 -27.83 5.96 -14.18
C GLU A 217 -29.12 5.87 -13.39
N HIS A 218 -29.04 5.97 -12.08
CA HIS A 218 -30.17 5.96 -11.17
C HIS A 218 -30.00 7.09 -10.16
N GLY A 219 -30.85 8.08 -10.22
CA GLY A 219 -30.81 9.23 -9.31
C GLY A 219 -30.60 10.57 -10.02
N ALA A 220 -30.24 11.60 -9.25
CA ALA A 220 -30.06 12.95 -9.76
C ALA A 220 -28.60 13.29 -10.01
N LEU A 221 -28.34 14.04 -11.05
CA LEU A 221 -27.10 14.81 -11.20
C LEU A 221 -27.37 16.23 -10.71
N GLU A 222 -26.76 16.63 -9.59
CA GLU A 222 -26.91 17.95 -9.00
C GLU A 222 -25.68 18.81 -9.23
N LEU A 223 -25.87 20.02 -9.75
CA LEU A 223 -24.87 21.05 -9.88
C LEU A 223 -25.34 22.27 -9.09
N SER A 224 -24.59 22.64 -8.04
CA SER A 224 -24.92 23.79 -7.22
C SER A 224 -23.66 24.62 -6.94
N GLY A 225 -23.84 25.93 -6.85
CA GLY A 225 -22.78 26.90 -6.60
C GLY A 225 -23.32 28.31 -6.73
N ASP A 226 -22.49 29.31 -6.44
CA ASP A 226 -22.84 30.72 -6.63
C ASP A 226 -23.17 31.03 -8.10
N SER A 227 -22.51 30.34 -9.00
CA SER A 227 -22.81 30.42 -10.45
C SER A 227 -22.51 29.10 -11.14
N VAL A 228 -23.29 28.76 -12.16
CA VAL A 228 -23.03 27.67 -13.09
C VAL A 228 -22.95 28.27 -14.51
N SER A 229 -21.84 28.07 -15.20
CA SER A 229 -21.64 28.52 -16.58
C SER A 229 -21.51 27.32 -17.51
N VAL A 230 -22.31 27.29 -18.58
CA VAL A 230 -22.24 26.29 -19.63
C VAL A 230 -21.95 26.98 -20.95
N THR A 231 -20.79 26.71 -21.53
CA THR A 231 -20.36 27.30 -22.80
C THR A 231 -19.99 26.19 -23.78
N ALA A 232 -20.56 26.23 -24.98
CA ALA A 232 -20.25 25.29 -26.05
C ALA A 232 -20.02 26.04 -27.37
N ARG A 233 -19.08 25.57 -28.20
CA ARG A 233 -18.80 26.16 -29.52
C ARG A 233 -19.83 25.78 -30.56
N GLN A 234 -20.40 24.59 -30.49
CA GLN A 234 -21.35 24.09 -31.49
C GLN A 234 -22.79 24.09 -31.03
N GLY A 235 -23.06 23.90 -29.74
CA GLY A 235 -24.41 23.93 -29.21
C GLY A 235 -24.53 23.29 -27.86
N VAL A 236 -25.61 23.62 -27.17
CA VAL A 236 -26.07 22.98 -25.90
C VAL A 236 -27.42 22.37 -26.18
N ARG A 237 -27.62 21.11 -25.88
CA ARG A 237 -28.91 20.43 -25.95
C ARG A 237 -29.37 20.09 -24.53
N VAL A 238 -30.58 20.49 -24.22
CA VAL A 238 -31.26 20.09 -22.97
C VAL A 238 -32.49 19.29 -23.37
N ASP A 239 -32.56 18.05 -22.94
CA ASP A 239 -33.66 17.14 -23.27
C ASP A 239 -34.23 16.58 -21.96
N GLY A 240 -35.50 16.85 -21.69
CA GLY A 240 -36.22 16.37 -20.50
C GLY A 240 -36.79 14.96 -20.66
N GLY A 241 -36.64 14.33 -21.82
CA GLY A 241 -37.24 13.03 -22.11
C GLY A 241 -38.74 13.05 -21.90
N GLN A 242 -39.24 12.19 -21.03
CA GLN A 242 -40.69 12.19 -20.66
C GLN A 242 -41.03 13.15 -19.49
N GLY A 243 -39.99 13.75 -18.87
CA GLY A 243 -40.17 14.70 -17.78
C GLY A 243 -40.25 16.15 -18.24
N ALA A 244 -40.24 17.08 -17.30
CA ALA A 244 -40.33 18.51 -17.58
C ALA A 244 -38.92 19.15 -17.52
N VAL A 245 -38.63 20.07 -18.43
CA VAL A 245 -37.54 21.04 -18.30
C VAL A 245 -38.13 22.30 -17.63
N ARG A 246 -37.58 22.70 -16.49
CA ARG A 246 -37.98 23.91 -15.77
C ARG A 246 -36.84 24.90 -15.71
N LEU A 247 -37.09 26.13 -16.16
CA LEU A 247 -36.19 27.26 -15.98
C LEU A 247 -36.93 28.27 -15.07
N ALA A 248 -36.40 28.48 -13.88
CA ALA A 248 -36.99 29.39 -12.91
C ALA A 248 -35.89 30.28 -12.32
N THR A 249 -36.18 31.57 -12.20
CA THR A 249 -35.29 32.55 -11.60
C THR A 249 -36.08 33.57 -10.79
N GLY A 250 -35.51 34.11 -9.72
CA GLY A 250 -36.06 35.27 -9.00
C GLY A 250 -35.74 36.61 -9.66
N GLY A 251 -34.87 36.61 -10.64
CA GLY A 251 -34.46 37.77 -11.42
C GLY A 251 -34.93 37.69 -12.89
N ALA A 252 -34.12 38.15 -13.82
CA ALA A 252 -34.44 38.10 -15.25
C ALA A 252 -34.06 36.74 -15.85
N LEU A 253 -34.84 36.26 -16.78
CA LEU A 253 -34.51 35.18 -17.70
C LEU A 253 -34.36 35.78 -19.09
N ASP A 254 -33.12 35.89 -19.59
CA ASP A 254 -32.83 36.41 -20.93
C ASP A 254 -32.61 35.26 -21.90
N VAL A 255 -33.39 35.27 -23.00
CA VAL A 255 -33.24 34.32 -24.11
C VAL A 255 -32.94 35.10 -25.36
N GLN A 256 -31.74 34.95 -25.90
CA GLN A 256 -31.29 35.67 -27.10
C GLN A 256 -30.84 34.71 -28.17
N GLY A 257 -31.14 34.99 -29.42
CA GLY A 257 -30.68 34.21 -30.57
C GLY A 257 -31.10 34.86 -31.88
N ALA A 258 -30.41 34.53 -32.98
CA ALA A 258 -30.81 34.97 -34.32
C ALA A 258 -32.25 34.49 -34.65
N THR A 259 -32.62 33.32 -34.15
CA THR A 259 -33.97 32.77 -34.20
C THR A 259 -34.29 32.12 -32.87
N VAL A 260 -35.44 32.44 -32.30
CA VAL A 260 -36.01 31.77 -31.12
C VAL A 260 -37.34 31.16 -31.55
N THR A 261 -37.44 29.83 -31.46
CA THR A 261 -38.66 29.12 -31.79
C THR A 261 -39.23 28.49 -30.49
N VAL A 262 -40.49 28.72 -30.23
CA VAL A 262 -41.24 28.09 -29.13
C VAL A 262 -42.40 27.33 -29.75
N ASP A 263 -42.35 26.02 -29.71
CA ASP A 263 -43.34 25.15 -30.31
C ASP A 263 -43.96 24.24 -29.23
N GLY A 264 -45.27 24.25 -29.14
CA GLY A 264 -45.99 23.40 -28.20
C GLY A 264 -47.04 22.59 -28.95
N THR A 265 -46.92 21.28 -28.99
CA THR A 265 -47.82 20.38 -29.72
C THR A 265 -49.25 20.36 -29.17
N GLN A 266 -49.45 20.68 -27.91
CA GLN A 266 -50.76 20.73 -27.28
C GLN A 266 -51.18 22.18 -26.89
N ARG A 267 -50.27 22.89 -26.24
CA ARG A 267 -50.52 24.24 -25.74
C ARG A 267 -49.22 25.01 -25.56
N THR A 268 -49.19 26.23 -26.02
CA THR A 268 -48.20 27.24 -25.65
C THR A 268 -48.94 28.37 -24.90
N GLU A 269 -48.47 28.70 -23.69
CA GLU A 269 -49.07 29.75 -22.88
C GLU A 269 -48.01 30.78 -22.48
N LEU A 270 -48.23 32.03 -22.81
CA LEU A 270 -47.43 33.18 -22.42
C LEU A 270 -48.22 34.06 -21.48
N LYS A 271 -47.76 34.25 -20.24
CA LYS A 271 -48.43 35.09 -19.24
C LYS A 271 -47.46 36.18 -18.77
N GLY A 272 -47.90 37.43 -18.82
CA GLY A 272 -47.28 38.56 -18.16
C GLY A 272 -48.02 38.91 -16.88
N GLY A 273 -47.33 39.10 -15.77
CA GLY A 273 -47.99 39.54 -14.51
C GLY A 273 -48.60 40.96 -14.63
N THR A 274 -47.82 41.89 -15.14
CA THR A 274 -48.24 43.29 -15.32
C THR A 274 -48.31 43.66 -16.79
N THR A 275 -47.32 43.22 -17.57
CA THR A 275 -47.23 43.58 -19.00
C THR A 275 -46.70 42.39 -19.80
N LEU A 276 -47.28 42.12 -20.95
CA LEU A 276 -46.72 41.31 -22.00
C LEU A 276 -46.51 42.25 -23.22
N SER A 277 -45.27 42.52 -23.59
CA SER A 277 -44.93 43.34 -24.75
C SER A 277 -44.36 42.47 -25.87
N VAL A 278 -44.87 42.64 -27.09
CA VAL A 278 -44.31 42.00 -28.29
C VAL A 278 -43.98 43.13 -29.25
N ASP A 279 -42.69 43.31 -29.54
CA ASP A 279 -42.22 44.33 -30.46
C ASP A 279 -41.54 43.67 -31.66
N ALA A 280 -42.05 43.85 -32.84
CA ALA A 280 -41.53 43.34 -34.09
C ALA A 280 -42.06 44.13 -35.27
N PRO A 281 -41.29 44.23 -36.37
CA PRO A 281 -41.80 44.86 -37.62
C PRO A 281 -43.06 44.18 -38.15
N LEU A 282 -43.25 42.91 -37.90
CA LEU A 282 -44.45 42.16 -38.31
C LEU A 282 -44.83 41.12 -37.21
N VAL A 283 -46.03 41.23 -36.69
CA VAL A 283 -46.63 40.22 -35.81
C VAL A 283 -47.77 39.56 -36.60
N LYS A 284 -47.71 38.25 -36.80
CA LYS A 284 -48.82 37.46 -37.37
C LYS A 284 -49.48 36.65 -36.28
N ILE A 285 -50.79 36.78 -36.16
CA ILE A 285 -51.64 35.97 -35.27
C ILE A 285 -52.65 35.29 -36.16
N ASN A 286 -52.63 33.97 -36.23
CA ASN A 286 -53.58 33.17 -37.03
C ASN A 286 -54.67 32.60 -36.15
#